data_e3b775800c90e6530bb7d6d1385f14a7
#
_entry.id   e3b775800c90e6530bb7d6d1385f14a7
#
_cell.length_a   1.000
_cell.length_b   1.000
_cell.length_c   1.000
_cell.angle_alpha   90.00
_cell.angle_beta   90.00
_cell.angle_gamma   90.00
#
_symmetry.space_group_name_H-M   'P 1'
#
loop_
_entity.id
_entity.type
_entity.pdbx_description
1 polymer ?
#
loop_
_entity_poly.entity_id
_entity_poly.type
_entity_poly.pdbx_seq_one_letter_code
_entity_poly.pdbx_strand_id
1 'polypeptide(L)'
;MFDTSAGVFKAVLFSTEAPQAVQNFTTLAQQGFYNGLTVTRVEKDFVVEAGQSADGRGTTIWNGNRFSAETTDKLHHYSGALCAAADASGDCASVFYVMETLPGSSSVTQELIDQMNAAGWRADVVSAYQTAGGAPYLDYTDTVFGQVYEGMDVVDAIAQTAVDENQKPTEAITIHLSLIHI
;
A
#
# COMPACT_ATOMS: atom_id res chain seq x y z
N MET A 1 -13.15 2.01 3.46
CA MET A 1 -13.56 2.43 2.11
C MET A 1 -12.76 3.67 1.75
N PHE A 2 -12.21 3.68 0.58
CA PHE A 2 -11.49 4.79 -0.04
C PHE A 2 -12.38 5.36 -1.14
N ASP A 3 -12.86 6.57 -0.93
CA ASP A 3 -13.59 7.33 -1.93
C ASP A 3 -12.61 8.32 -2.55
N THR A 4 -12.35 8.19 -3.84
CA THR A 4 -11.39 9.02 -4.55
C THR A 4 -12.07 9.73 -5.71
N SER A 5 -11.47 10.82 -6.19
CA SER A 5 -11.97 11.48 -7.40
C SER A 5 -11.91 10.60 -8.67
N ALA A 6 -11.19 9.46 -8.61
CA ALA A 6 -11.12 8.48 -9.69
C ALA A 6 -12.09 7.29 -9.52
N GLY A 7 -12.76 7.16 -8.35
CA GLY A 7 -13.67 6.08 -8.02
C GLY A 7 -13.51 5.57 -6.60
N VAL A 8 -14.22 4.49 -6.29
CA VAL A 8 -14.26 3.92 -4.93
C VAL A 8 -13.62 2.54 -4.92
N PHE A 9 -12.76 2.29 -3.93
CA PHE A 9 -12.28 0.94 -3.61
C PHE A 9 -12.37 0.64 -2.12
N LYS A 10 -12.35 -0.65 -1.76
CA LYS A 10 -12.50 -1.10 -0.38
C LYS A 10 -11.38 -2.05 0.00
N ALA A 11 -10.89 -1.91 1.24
CA ALA A 11 -9.88 -2.79 1.82
C ALA A 11 -10.32 -3.33 3.18
N VAL A 12 -9.91 -4.55 3.48
CA VAL A 12 -9.93 -5.13 4.83
C VAL A 12 -8.61 -4.79 5.51
N LEU A 13 -8.64 -4.66 6.85
CA LEU A 13 -7.46 -4.35 7.66
C LEU A 13 -7.12 -5.53 8.58
N PHE A 14 -5.82 -5.77 8.81
CA PHE A 14 -5.28 -6.90 9.56
C PHE A 14 -4.75 -6.47 10.93
N SER A 15 -5.66 -6.16 11.85
CA SER A 15 -5.32 -5.62 13.17
C SER A 15 -4.56 -6.60 14.08
N THR A 16 -4.59 -7.89 13.80
CA THR A 16 -3.83 -8.91 14.55
C THR A 16 -2.37 -8.92 14.15
N GLU A 17 -2.09 -8.81 12.86
CA GLU A 17 -0.74 -8.90 12.30
C GLU A 17 0.00 -7.56 12.28
N ALA A 18 -0.75 -6.45 12.15
CA ALA A 18 -0.21 -5.09 12.09
C ALA A 18 -0.99 -4.11 12.99
N PRO A 19 -0.98 -4.32 14.32
CA PRO A 19 -1.83 -3.56 15.25
C PRO A 19 -1.52 -2.08 15.29
N GLN A 20 -0.26 -1.65 15.23
CA GLN A 20 0.10 -0.23 15.29
C GLN A 20 -0.25 0.49 13.98
N ALA A 21 0.04 -0.13 12.83
CA ALA A 21 -0.31 0.43 11.53
C ALA A 21 -1.83 0.60 11.40
N VAL A 22 -2.61 -0.43 11.77
CA VAL A 22 -4.09 -0.37 11.73
C VAL A 22 -4.62 0.66 12.71
N GLN A 23 -4.09 0.72 13.94
CA GLN A 23 -4.52 1.71 14.93
C GLN A 23 -4.23 3.14 14.46
N ASN A 24 -3.02 3.39 13.97
CA ASN A 24 -2.64 4.70 13.44
C ASN A 24 -3.54 5.10 12.28
N PHE A 25 -3.66 4.22 11.28
CA PHE A 25 -4.45 4.47 10.08
C PHE A 25 -5.93 4.73 10.38
N THR A 26 -6.56 3.86 11.19
CA THR A 26 -7.99 3.99 11.49
C THR A 26 -8.29 5.21 12.35
N THR A 27 -7.46 5.53 13.34
CA THR A 27 -7.64 6.71 14.17
C THR A 27 -7.46 8.00 13.37
N LEU A 28 -6.44 8.09 12.53
CA LEU A 28 -6.24 9.23 11.63
C LEU A 28 -7.41 9.38 10.64
N ALA A 29 -7.94 8.27 10.11
CA ALA A 29 -9.12 8.28 9.24
C ALA A 29 -10.37 8.79 9.99
N GLN A 30 -10.61 8.35 11.23
CA GLN A 30 -11.71 8.85 12.08
C GLN A 30 -11.58 10.35 12.39
N GLN A 31 -10.35 10.83 12.55
CA GLN A 31 -10.06 12.26 12.75
C GLN A 31 -10.17 13.10 11.46
N GLY A 32 -10.42 12.44 10.32
CA GLY A 32 -10.52 13.10 9.02
C GLY A 32 -9.18 13.53 8.41
N PHE A 33 -8.05 13.05 8.95
CA PHE A 33 -6.72 13.45 8.50
C PHE A 33 -6.51 13.21 7.00
N TYR A 34 -7.01 12.10 6.46
CA TYR A 34 -6.83 11.75 5.05
C TYR A 34 -7.77 12.50 4.10
N ASN A 35 -8.82 13.16 4.63
CA ASN A 35 -9.83 13.80 3.79
C ASN A 35 -9.25 15.03 3.07
N GLY A 36 -9.33 15.02 1.75
CA GLY A 36 -8.78 16.05 0.90
C GLY A 36 -7.28 15.92 0.62
N LEU A 37 -6.58 14.93 1.21
CA LEU A 37 -5.24 14.60 0.76
C LEU A 37 -5.29 14.04 -0.67
N THR A 38 -4.16 14.12 -1.35
CA THR A 38 -4.03 13.63 -2.73
C THR A 38 -3.11 12.44 -2.80
N VAL A 39 -3.24 11.66 -3.87
CA VAL A 39 -2.23 10.69 -4.29
C VAL A 39 -0.94 11.48 -4.57
N THR A 40 0.15 11.06 -3.95
CA THR A 40 1.43 11.77 -3.97
C THR A 40 2.46 11.14 -4.87
N ARG A 41 2.34 9.83 -5.13
CA ARG A 41 3.21 9.08 -6.03
C ARG A 41 2.43 7.97 -6.70
N VAL A 42 2.66 7.81 -7.99
CA VAL A 42 2.17 6.70 -8.80
C VAL A 42 3.32 6.13 -9.60
N GLU A 43 3.55 4.86 -9.44
CA GLU A 43 4.48 4.09 -10.26
C GLU A 43 3.75 2.88 -10.80
N LYS A 44 3.54 2.89 -12.12
CA LYS A 44 2.83 1.84 -12.85
C LYS A 44 3.47 0.47 -12.63
N ASP A 45 2.65 -0.56 -12.44
CA ASP A 45 3.06 -1.92 -12.09
C ASP A 45 3.85 -2.01 -10.77
N PHE A 46 3.61 -1.06 -9.86
CA PHE A 46 4.27 -1.06 -8.57
C PHE A 46 3.37 -0.50 -7.45
N VAL A 47 3.17 0.84 -7.35
CA VAL A 47 2.45 1.43 -6.22
C VAL A 47 1.60 2.64 -6.59
N VAL A 48 0.51 2.82 -5.82
CA VAL A 48 -0.25 4.07 -5.68
C VAL A 48 -0.10 4.53 -4.23
N GLU A 49 0.60 5.65 -4.00
CA GLU A 49 0.96 6.14 -2.66
C GLU A 49 0.23 7.42 -2.29
N ALA A 50 -0.14 7.52 -1.01
CA ALA A 50 -0.81 8.68 -0.43
C ALA A 50 -0.56 8.78 1.09
N GLY A 51 -1.20 9.77 1.76
CA GLY A 51 -1.16 9.88 3.21
C GLY A 51 -0.04 10.75 3.74
N GLN A 52 0.66 11.48 2.88
CA GLN A 52 1.64 12.48 3.29
C GLN A 52 0.94 13.67 3.93
N SER A 53 1.50 14.18 5.03
CA SER A 53 1.14 15.47 5.60
C SER A 53 1.67 16.63 4.74
N ALA A 54 1.22 17.87 5.04
CA ALA A 54 1.59 19.03 4.26
C ALA A 54 3.12 19.29 4.19
N ASP A 55 3.87 18.79 5.17
CA ASP A 55 5.34 18.85 5.19
C ASP A 55 6.02 17.66 4.47
N GLY A 56 5.25 16.78 3.85
CA GLY A 56 5.73 15.64 3.09
C GLY A 56 6.19 14.43 3.93
N ARG A 57 6.05 14.48 5.27
CA ARG A 57 6.65 13.47 6.16
C ARG A 57 5.69 12.41 6.68
N GLY A 58 4.41 12.69 6.65
CA GLY A 58 3.42 11.90 7.37
C GLY A 58 3.40 12.20 8.88
N THR A 59 2.36 11.72 9.55
CA THR A 59 2.11 11.92 10.99
C THR A 59 1.68 10.63 11.66
N THR A 60 1.58 10.65 12.98
CA THR A 60 1.03 9.54 13.77
C THR A 60 0.14 10.06 14.88
N ILE A 61 -0.69 9.17 15.44
CA ILE A 61 -1.51 9.47 16.62
C ILE A 61 -0.69 9.61 17.90
N TRP A 62 0.59 9.30 17.87
CA TRP A 62 1.52 9.36 19.00
C TRP A 62 2.39 10.63 18.97
N ASN A 63 1.76 11.80 18.71
CA ASN A 63 2.43 13.12 18.65
C ASN A 63 3.61 13.14 17.64
N GLY A 64 3.45 12.47 16.50
CA GLY A 64 4.47 12.39 15.46
C GLY A 64 5.59 11.38 15.72
N ASN A 65 5.59 10.68 16.85
CA ASN A 65 6.52 9.56 17.06
C ASN A 65 6.17 8.43 16.10
N ARG A 66 7.13 8.03 15.28
CA ARG A 66 6.96 6.94 14.31
C ARG A 66 6.88 5.59 15.03
N PHE A 67 6.40 4.59 14.32
CA PHE A 67 6.37 3.19 14.80
C PHE A 67 7.18 2.32 13.86
N SER A 68 7.87 1.31 14.41
CA SER A 68 8.67 0.39 13.60
C SER A 68 7.79 -0.48 12.72
N ALA A 69 8.29 -0.85 11.54
CA ALA A 69 7.55 -1.71 10.62
C ALA A 69 7.16 -3.03 11.30
N GLU A 70 5.90 -3.41 11.11
CA GLU A 70 5.30 -4.65 11.63
C GLU A 70 5.28 -5.68 10.50
N THR A 71 6.31 -6.51 10.43
CA THR A 71 6.47 -7.51 9.39
C THR A 71 6.18 -8.91 9.91
N THR A 72 5.68 -9.78 9.05
CA THR A 72 5.28 -11.15 9.40
C THR A 72 5.43 -12.07 8.17
N ASP A 73 5.54 -13.37 8.41
CA ASP A 73 5.55 -14.42 7.39
C ASP A 73 4.16 -14.80 6.86
N LYS A 74 3.10 -14.10 7.31
CA LYS A 74 1.73 -14.34 6.91
C LYS A 74 1.19 -13.36 5.89
N LEU A 75 1.75 -12.15 5.86
CA LEU A 75 1.31 -11.06 4.99
C LEU A 75 2.43 -10.69 4.02
N HIS A 76 2.07 -10.56 2.76
CA HIS A 76 3.00 -10.35 1.67
C HIS A 76 2.55 -9.21 0.78
N HIS A 77 3.48 -8.60 0.04
CA HIS A 77 3.23 -7.49 -0.87
C HIS A 77 2.66 -7.97 -2.21
N TYR A 78 1.56 -8.73 -2.15
CA TYR A 78 0.79 -9.09 -3.36
C TYR A 78 0.09 -7.86 -3.95
N SER A 79 -0.32 -7.93 -5.22
CA SER A 79 -1.17 -6.88 -5.81
C SER A 79 -2.44 -6.68 -4.96
N GLY A 80 -2.78 -5.41 -4.71
CA GLY A 80 -3.86 -5.00 -3.82
C GLY A 80 -3.50 -4.95 -2.34
N ALA A 81 -2.27 -5.33 -1.92
CA ALA A 81 -1.84 -5.16 -0.54
C ALA A 81 -1.83 -3.67 -0.17
N LEU A 82 -2.40 -3.34 1.00
CA LEU A 82 -2.37 -2.00 1.59
C LEU A 82 -1.24 -1.97 2.61
N CYS A 83 -0.26 -1.11 2.37
CA CYS A 83 1.02 -1.11 3.08
C CYS A 83 1.32 0.24 3.70
N ALA A 84 1.94 0.26 4.88
CA ALA A 84 2.52 1.47 5.46
C ALA A 84 3.98 1.57 4.98
N ALA A 85 4.30 2.71 4.38
CA ALA A 85 5.65 2.97 3.88
C ALA A 85 6.61 3.21 5.04
N ALA A 86 7.68 2.43 5.09
CA ALA A 86 8.77 2.64 6.03
C ALA A 86 9.77 3.66 5.47
N ASP A 87 10.33 4.49 6.34
CA ASP A 87 11.45 5.36 5.98
C ASP A 87 12.79 4.59 6.01
N ALA A 88 13.88 5.30 5.73
CA ALA A 88 15.22 4.70 5.72
C ALA A 88 15.67 4.12 7.09
N SER A 89 14.97 4.44 8.18
CA SER A 89 15.20 3.88 9.50
C SER A 89 14.34 2.64 9.79
N GLY A 90 13.43 2.28 8.88
CA GLY A 90 12.45 1.21 9.05
C GLY A 90 11.22 1.64 9.87
N ASP A 91 10.97 2.95 10.01
CA ASP A 91 9.87 3.48 10.79
C ASP A 91 8.74 4.03 9.90
N CYS A 92 7.50 3.70 10.27
CA CYS A 92 6.28 4.05 9.57
C CYS A 92 5.56 5.25 10.20
N ALA A 93 4.68 5.88 9.40
CA ALA A 93 3.79 6.96 9.82
C ALA A 93 2.42 6.85 9.12
N SER A 94 1.83 7.97 8.66
CA SER A 94 0.55 7.98 7.93
C SER A 94 0.68 7.67 6.45
N VAL A 95 1.88 7.65 5.89
CA VAL A 95 2.09 7.36 4.46
C VAL A 95 1.77 5.90 4.20
N PHE A 96 0.91 5.67 3.24
CA PHE A 96 0.52 4.33 2.81
C PHE A 96 0.56 4.21 1.29
N TYR A 97 0.66 2.99 0.81
CA TYR A 97 0.50 2.68 -0.60
C TYR A 97 -0.35 1.42 -0.82
N VAL A 98 -0.96 1.35 -1.97
CA VAL A 98 -1.57 0.12 -2.49
C VAL A 98 -0.62 -0.46 -3.52
N MET A 99 -0.24 -1.74 -3.32
CA MET A 99 0.49 -2.50 -4.33
C MET A 99 -0.36 -2.66 -5.57
N GLU A 100 0.20 -2.34 -6.72
CA GLU A 100 -0.52 -2.45 -7.97
C GLU A 100 0.31 -3.26 -8.97
N THR A 101 -0.33 -4.23 -9.60
CA THR A 101 0.21 -4.98 -10.72
C THR A 101 -0.88 -5.10 -11.76
N LEU A 102 -0.70 -4.45 -12.89
CA LEU A 102 -1.67 -4.48 -13.97
C LEU A 102 -1.90 -5.91 -14.49
N PRO A 103 -3.14 -6.26 -14.86
CA PRO A 103 -3.44 -7.54 -15.47
C PRO A 103 -2.54 -7.79 -16.70
N GLY A 104 -1.85 -8.94 -16.70
CA GLY A 104 -0.92 -9.31 -17.78
C GLY A 104 0.49 -8.72 -17.64
N SER A 105 0.77 -7.96 -16.57
CA SER A 105 2.12 -7.53 -16.23
C SER A 105 3.03 -8.72 -15.90
N SER A 106 4.32 -8.55 -16.17
CA SER A 106 5.38 -9.49 -15.81
C SER A 106 6.26 -8.98 -14.66
N SER A 107 5.66 -8.23 -13.73
CA SER A 107 6.39 -7.67 -12.56
C SER A 107 7.10 -8.76 -11.74
N VAL A 108 6.51 -9.95 -11.64
CA VAL A 108 7.15 -11.13 -11.05
C VAL A 108 7.77 -11.99 -12.16
N THR A 109 9.04 -11.75 -12.44
CA THR A 109 9.79 -12.45 -13.50
C THR A 109 10.16 -13.87 -13.10
N GLN A 110 10.46 -14.73 -14.10
CA GLN A 110 10.94 -16.09 -13.83
C GLN A 110 12.25 -16.07 -13.03
N GLU A 111 13.13 -15.11 -13.29
CA GLU A 111 14.38 -14.97 -12.52
C GLU A 111 14.11 -14.69 -11.04
N LEU A 112 13.15 -13.83 -10.73
CA LEU A 112 12.74 -13.54 -9.33
C LEU A 112 12.17 -14.78 -8.66
N ILE A 113 11.34 -15.56 -9.37
CA ILE A 113 10.79 -16.82 -8.90
C ILE A 113 11.91 -17.83 -8.59
N ASP A 114 12.89 -17.96 -9.46
CA ASP A 114 14.03 -18.85 -9.26
C ASP A 114 14.86 -18.43 -8.04
N GLN A 115 15.03 -17.11 -7.83
CA GLN A 115 15.69 -16.56 -6.64
C GLN A 115 14.89 -16.88 -5.37
N MET A 116 13.56 -16.71 -5.37
CA MET A 116 12.71 -17.05 -4.23
C MET A 116 12.80 -18.54 -3.88
N ASN A 117 12.74 -19.42 -4.89
CA ASN A 117 12.89 -20.88 -4.69
C ASN A 117 14.27 -21.22 -4.13
N ALA A 118 15.34 -20.62 -4.67
CA ALA A 118 16.71 -20.84 -4.18
C ALA A 118 16.91 -20.33 -2.76
N ALA A 119 16.20 -19.27 -2.36
CA ALA A 119 16.20 -18.71 -1.01
C ALA A 119 15.31 -19.52 -0.04
N GLY A 120 14.62 -20.56 -0.50
CA GLY A 120 13.80 -21.43 0.34
C GLY A 120 12.43 -20.86 0.71
N TRP A 121 11.89 -19.97 -0.10
CA TRP A 121 10.55 -19.44 0.12
C TRP A 121 9.51 -20.56 0.06
N ARG A 122 8.42 -20.41 0.81
CA ARG A 122 7.30 -21.35 0.77
C ARG A 122 6.68 -21.40 -0.64
N ALA A 123 6.43 -22.60 -1.12
CA ALA A 123 5.92 -22.81 -2.49
C ALA A 123 4.55 -22.15 -2.74
N ASP A 124 3.69 -22.09 -1.70
CA ASP A 124 2.39 -21.40 -1.78
C ASP A 124 2.54 -19.88 -1.94
N VAL A 125 3.52 -19.27 -1.26
CA VAL A 125 3.84 -17.84 -1.38
C VAL A 125 4.39 -17.53 -2.77
N VAL A 126 5.34 -18.35 -3.27
CA VAL A 126 5.88 -18.21 -4.63
C VAL A 126 4.77 -18.29 -5.68
N SER A 127 3.89 -19.30 -5.56
CA SER A 127 2.74 -19.47 -6.46
C SER A 127 1.76 -18.31 -6.40
N ALA A 128 1.54 -17.73 -5.20
CA ALA A 128 0.68 -16.57 -5.05
C ALA A 128 1.25 -15.33 -5.75
N TYR A 129 2.56 -15.08 -5.66
CA TYR A 129 3.21 -14.00 -6.40
C TYR A 129 3.14 -14.20 -7.92
N GLN A 130 3.32 -15.44 -8.40
CA GLN A 130 3.16 -15.76 -9.83
C GLN A 130 1.76 -15.45 -10.35
N THR A 131 0.75 -15.62 -9.51
CA THR A 131 -0.67 -15.46 -9.89
C THR A 131 -1.16 -14.04 -9.70
N ALA A 132 -0.85 -13.42 -8.57
CA ALA A 132 -1.37 -12.11 -8.17
C ALA A 132 -0.44 -10.96 -8.59
N GLY A 133 0.85 -11.22 -8.82
CA GLY A 133 1.85 -10.16 -8.96
C GLY A 133 2.24 -9.57 -7.61
N GLY A 134 2.90 -8.43 -7.64
CA GLY A 134 3.36 -7.73 -6.45
C GLY A 134 4.90 -7.62 -6.36
N ALA A 135 5.41 -7.30 -5.17
CA ALA A 135 6.82 -6.98 -4.94
C ALA A 135 7.42 -7.77 -3.77
N PRO A 136 7.85 -9.04 -3.98
CA PRO A 136 8.35 -9.87 -2.89
C PRO A 136 9.59 -9.31 -2.19
N TYR A 137 10.37 -8.43 -2.84
CA TYR A 137 11.53 -7.78 -2.23
C TYR A 137 11.17 -6.73 -1.16
N LEU A 138 9.90 -6.36 -1.03
CA LEU A 138 9.41 -5.50 0.06
C LEU A 138 8.97 -6.30 1.30
N ASP A 139 8.82 -7.62 1.17
CA ASP A 139 8.51 -8.45 2.32
C ASP A 139 9.62 -8.29 3.38
N TYR A 140 9.20 -8.17 4.63
CA TYR A 140 10.07 -7.91 5.80
C TYR A 140 10.71 -6.51 5.87
N THR A 141 10.35 -5.58 4.98
CA THR A 141 10.78 -4.17 5.04
C THR A 141 9.63 -3.24 5.40
N ASP A 142 8.54 -3.29 4.66
CA ASP A 142 7.36 -2.47 4.87
C ASP A 142 6.25 -3.27 5.57
N THR A 143 5.30 -2.56 6.18
CA THR A 143 4.18 -3.20 6.88
C THR A 143 3.01 -3.42 5.94
N VAL A 144 2.67 -4.66 5.64
CA VAL A 144 1.35 -4.98 5.05
C VAL A 144 0.32 -4.97 6.16
N PHE A 145 -0.67 -4.07 6.10
CA PHE A 145 -1.69 -3.92 7.14
C PHE A 145 -3.14 -4.08 6.64
N GLY A 146 -3.30 -4.36 5.34
CA GLY A 146 -4.62 -4.59 4.74
C GLY A 146 -4.53 -5.16 3.33
N GLN A 147 -5.71 -5.39 2.73
CA GLN A 147 -5.86 -5.90 1.37
C GLN A 147 -7.08 -5.28 0.72
N VAL A 148 -6.93 -4.75 -0.48
CA VAL A 148 -8.05 -4.34 -1.33
C VAL A 148 -8.80 -5.59 -1.79
N TYR A 149 -10.12 -5.61 -1.58
CA TYR A 149 -10.98 -6.72 -1.97
C TYR A 149 -12.07 -6.33 -2.98
N GLU A 150 -12.27 -5.04 -3.21
CA GLU A 150 -13.25 -4.49 -4.15
C GLU A 150 -12.70 -3.20 -4.77
N GLY A 151 -12.82 -3.05 -6.08
CA GLY A 151 -12.44 -1.83 -6.79
C GLY A 151 -10.95 -1.76 -7.18
N MET A 152 -10.26 -2.89 -7.41
CA MET A 152 -8.88 -2.88 -7.94
C MET A 152 -8.80 -2.18 -9.29
N ASP A 153 -9.83 -2.25 -10.11
CA ASP A 153 -9.94 -1.53 -11.38
C ASP A 153 -9.82 0.01 -11.23
N VAL A 154 -10.25 0.55 -10.07
CA VAL A 154 -10.04 1.97 -9.74
C VAL A 154 -8.56 2.22 -9.40
N VAL A 155 -7.91 1.34 -8.65
CA VAL A 155 -6.48 1.43 -8.36
C VAL A 155 -5.66 1.34 -9.64
N ASP A 156 -5.99 0.39 -10.54
CA ASP A 156 -5.37 0.23 -11.84
C ASP A 156 -5.54 1.49 -12.72
N ALA A 157 -6.72 2.13 -12.68
CA ALA A 157 -6.96 3.37 -13.39
C ALA A 157 -6.11 4.53 -12.84
N ILE A 158 -5.96 4.61 -11.51
CA ILE A 158 -5.05 5.58 -10.87
C ILE A 158 -3.61 5.31 -11.30
N ALA A 159 -3.17 4.05 -11.29
CA ALA A 159 -1.81 3.66 -11.67
C ALA A 159 -1.45 3.98 -13.13
N GLN A 160 -2.45 4.17 -13.99
CA GLN A 160 -2.27 4.52 -15.40
C GLN A 160 -2.38 6.04 -15.67
N THR A 161 -2.60 6.86 -14.64
CA THR A 161 -2.70 8.31 -14.82
C THR A 161 -1.37 8.92 -15.27
N ALA A 162 -1.44 10.09 -15.94
CA ALA A 162 -0.24 10.83 -16.31
C ALA A 162 0.43 11.39 -15.05
N VAL A 163 1.77 11.25 -14.98
CA VAL A 163 2.57 11.73 -13.86
C VAL A 163 3.65 12.72 -14.33
N ASP A 164 4.12 13.55 -13.41
CA ASP A 164 5.26 14.43 -13.61
C ASP A 164 6.62 13.69 -13.42
N GLU A 165 7.71 14.42 -13.47
CA GLU A 165 9.07 13.90 -13.27
C GLU A 165 9.32 13.31 -11.86
N ASN A 166 8.47 13.64 -10.88
CA ASN A 166 8.52 13.13 -9.52
C ASN A 166 7.50 12.00 -9.28
N GLN A 167 6.94 11.42 -10.35
CA GLN A 167 5.90 10.37 -10.29
C GLN A 167 4.59 10.83 -9.62
N LYS A 168 4.36 12.13 -9.50
CA LYS A 168 3.12 12.68 -8.95
C LYS A 168 2.10 12.85 -10.07
N PRO A 169 0.81 12.47 -9.83
CA PRO A 169 -0.26 12.71 -10.81
C PRO A 169 -0.32 14.17 -11.25
N THR A 170 -0.35 14.39 -12.58
CA THR A 170 -0.46 15.75 -13.16
C THR A 170 -1.82 16.38 -12.90
N GLU A 171 -2.87 15.56 -12.74
CA GLU A 171 -4.17 15.95 -12.24
C GLU A 171 -4.36 15.40 -10.83
N ALA A 172 -4.72 16.26 -9.87
CA ALA A 172 -4.83 15.85 -8.48
C ALA A 172 -5.94 14.81 -8.27
N ILE A 173 -5.57 13.67 -7.71
CA ILE A 173 -6.51 12.62 -7.30
C ILE A 173 -6.71 12.76 -5.79
N THR A 174 -7.89 13.23 -5.39
CA THR A 174 -8.24 13.45 -3.98
C THR A 174 -8.77 12.19 -3.33
N ILE A 175 -8.57 12.07 -2.01
CA ILE A 175 -8.99 10.93 -1.20
C ILE A 175 -9.89 11.38 -0.08
N HIS A 176 -10.95 10.61 0.19
CA HIS A 176 -11.78 10.67 1.38
C HIS A 176 -11.90 9.26 1.97
N LEU A 177 -11.59 9.11 3.24
CA LEU A 177 -11.66 7.82 3.92
C LEU A 177 -12.87 7.71 4.81
N SER A 178 -13.56 6.59 4.72
CA SER A 178 -14.59 6.20 5.69
C SER A 178 -14.34 4.78 6.21
N LEU A 179 -14.54 4.59 7.52
CA LEU A 179 -14.49 3.29 8.14
C LEU A 179 -15.89 2.67 8.09
N ILE A 180 -15.97 1.44 7.59
CA ILE A 180 -17.20 0.64 7.62
C ILE A 180 -16.92 -0.51 8.57
N HIS A 181 -17.69 -0.58 9.65
CA HIS A 181 -17.69 -1.76 10.53
C HIS A 181 -18.65 -2.79 9.93
N ILE A 182 -18.10 -3.95 9.60
CA ILE A 182 -18.87 -5.11 9.12
C ILE A 182 -19.07 -6.06 10.30
#